data_c799435c53b19baa87d708a81df0e9c0
#
_entry.id   c799435c53b19baa87d708a81df0e9c0
#
_cell.length_a   1.000
_cell.length_b   1.000
_cell.length_c   1.000
_cell.angle_alpha   90.00
_cell.angle_beta   90.00
_cell.angle_gamma   90.00
#
_symmetry.space_group_name_H-M   'P 1'
#
loop_
_entity.id
_entity.type
_entity.pdbx_description
1 polymer ?
#
loop_
_entity_poly.entity_id
_entity_poly.type
_entity_poly.pdbx_seq_one_letter_code
_entity_poly.pdbx_strand_id
1 'polypeptide(L)'
;MISFDLSAIKSADAKASLKPGPNGLSGAEACQLMYYAGMSEKLSSVGIYNYVNQKDDAGLTAELAAQMIWYFIEAFFKRKNEMPQYNKNGFLKYTVPLHSTNHELIFLKSTKSDRWWMEIPIADNYTKLQRHHIVPCSHNDYLMACSNEMPVRWWQAYQKLC
;
A
#
# COMPACT_ATOMS: atom_id res chain seq x y z
N MET A 1 -2.18 -10.13 -2.06
CA MET A 1 -1.19 -11.08 -1.51
C MET A 1 0.15 -10.40 -1.38
N ILE A 2 0.86 -10.63 -0.26
CA ILE A 2 2.27 -10.28 -0.08
C ILE A 2 3.06 -11.56 0.09
N SER A 3 4.20 -11.63 -0.60
CA SER A 3 5.20 -12.68 -0.45
C SER A 3 6.50 -12.02 0.03
N PHE A 4 6.93 -12.35 1.24
CA PHE A 4 8.15 -11.81 1.82
C PHE A 4 9.23 -12.89 1.85
N ASP A 5 10.34 -12.66 1.16
CA ASP A 5 11.49 -13.54 1.15
C ASP A 5 12.47 -13.12 2.26
N LEU A 6 12.79 -14.02 3.19
CA LEU A 6 13.75 -13.75 4.27
C LEU A 6 15.15 -13.44 3.74
N SER A 7 15.48 -13.84 2.51
CA SER A 7 16.76 -13.50 1.87
C SER A 7 16.88 -12.01 1.51
N ALA A 8 15.77 -11.25 1.58
CA ALA A 8 15.80 -9.79 1.45
C ALA A 8 16.35 -9.07 2.69
N ILE A 9 16.44 -9.79 3.83
CA ILE A 9 17.02 -9.27 5.07
C ILE A 9 18.51 -9.58 5.10
N LYS A 10 19.32 -8.63 5.57
CA LYS A 10 20.77 -8.84 5.74
C LYS A 10 21.07 -10.03 6.64
N SER A 11 22.11 -10.77 6.33
CA SER A 11 22.49 -12.00 7.06
C SER A 11 22.79 -11.79 8.53
N ALA A 12 23.14 -10.58 8.94
CA ALA A 12 23.34 -10.25 10.37
C ALA A 12 22.05 -10.42 11.19
N ASP A 13 20.88 -10.16 10.58
CA ASP A 13 19.58 -10.19 11.24
C ASP A 13 18.77 -11.46 10.88
N ALA A 14 19.05 -12.12 9.74
CA ALA A 14 18.35 -13.32 9.29
C ALA A 14 19.32 -14.35 8.67
N LYS A 15 20.16 -14.98 9.51
CA LYS A 15 21.15 -15.98 9.07
C LYS A 15 20.53 -17.21 8.43
N ALA A 16 19.36 -17.63 8.92
CA ALA A 16 18.68 -18.84 8.49
C ALA A 16 17.78 -18.63 7.27
N SER A 17 18.12 -17.68 6.39
CA SER A 17 17.52 -17.57 5.07
C SER A 17 18.18 -18.51 4.05
N LEU A 18 17.47 -18.83 2.98
CA LEU A 18 17.99 -19.73 1.94
C LEU A 18 19.25 -19.17 1.27
N LYS A 19 19.28 -17.87 0.99
CA LYS A 19 20.39 -17.15 0.35
C LYS A 19 20.75 -15.91 1.19
N PRO A 20 21.41 -16.07 2.34
CA PRO A 20 21.76 -14.94 3.19
C PRO A 20 22.78 -14.05 2.47
N GLY A 21 22.47 -12.76 2.38
CA GLY A 21 23.37 -11.74 1.79
C GLY A 21 23.92 -10.79 2.86
N PRO A 22 25.06 -10.14 2.62
CA PRO A 22 25.62 -9.16 3.57
C PRO A 22 24.80 -7.87 3.61
N ASN A 23 24.12 -7.53 2.51
CA ASN A 23 23.27 -6.35 2.37
C ASN A 23 21.81 -6.76 2.30
N GLY A 24 20.92 -5.86 2.72
CA GLY A 24 19.48 -6.08 2.72
C GLY A 24 18.80 -5.23 3.77
N LEU A 25 17.53 -5.48 3.97
CA LEU A 25 16.75 -4.85 5.03
C LEU A 25 17.27 -5.27 6.40
N SER A 26 17.21 -4.37 7.35
CA SER A 26 17.32 -4.74 8.76
C SER A 26 16.05 -5.45 9.23
N GLY A 27 16.13 -6.20 10.33
CA GLY A 27 14.96 -6.82 10.94
C GLY A 27 13.88 -5.81 11.34
N ALA A 28 14.29 -4.62 11.81
CA ALA A 28 13.38 -3.53 12.14
C ALA A 28 12.63 -2.99 10.91
N GLU A 29 13.33 -2.80 9.79
CA GLU A 29 12.69 -2.38 8.53
C GLU A 29 11.74 -3.45 7.98
N ALA A 30 12.10 -4.73 8.10
CA ALA A 30 11.23 -5.84 7.73
C ALA A 30 9.93 -5.84 8.56
N CYS A 31 10.03 -5.66 9.88
CA CYS A 31 8.87 -5.53 10.76
C CYS A 31 8.01 -4.31 10.38
N GLN A 32 8.63 -3.17 10.08
CA GLN A 32 7.93 -1.97 9.65
C GLN A 32 7.19 -2.17 8.32
N LEU A 33 7.80 -2.84 7.35
CA LEU A 33 7.14 -3.19 6.08
C LEU A 33 5.94 -4.10 6.32
N MET A 34 6.06 -5.09 7.21
CA MET A 34 4.96 -5.97 7.57
C MET A 34 3.81 -5.22 8.26
N TYR A 35 4.12 -4.23 9.09
CA TYR A 35 3.12 -3.35 9.68
C TYR A 35 2.34 -2.57 8.62
N TYR A 36 3.03 -1.90 7.68
CA TYR A 36 2.37 -1.20 6.58
C TYR A 36 1.56 -2.14 5.68
N ALA A 37 2.07 -3.35 5.45
CA ALA A 37 1.35 -4.38 4.74
C ALA A 37 0.04 -4.76 5.45
N GLY A 38 0.09 -4.93 6.77
CA GLY A 38 -1.08 -5.21 7.60
C GLY A 38 -2.16 -4.14 7.50
N MET A 39 -1.78 -2.86 7.40
CA MET A 39 -2.72 -1.74 7.24
C MET A 39 -3.44 -1.71 5.89
N SER A 40 -2.96 -2.44 4.89
CA SER A 40 -3.56 -2.45 3.56
C SER A 40 -4.90 -3.18 3.55
N GLU A 41 -5.99 -2.49 3.27
CA GLU A 41 -7.34 -3.05 3.20
C GLU A 41 -7.58 -3.97 2.00
N LYS A 42 -6.71 -3.89 0.99
CA LYS A 42 -6.77 -4.75 -0.22
C LYS A 42 -6.02 -6.07 -0.05
N LEU A 43 -5.30 -6.25 1.06
CA LEU A 43 -4.48 -7.43 1.28
C LEU A 43 -5.31 -8.56 1.89
N SER A 44 -5.31 -9.72 1.22
CA SER A 44 -6.02 -10.93 1.63
C SER A 44 -5.13 -12.00 2.26
N SER A 45 -3.83 -12.01 1.92
CA SER A 45 -2.90 -13.05 2.39
C SER A 45 -1.48 -12.53 2.46
N VAL A 46 -0.70 -13.10 3.37
CA VAL A 46 0.74 -12.86 3.54
C VAL A 46 1.44 -14.21 3.71
N GLY A 47 2.63 -14.33 3.14
CA GLY A 47 3.51 -15.48 3.32
C GLY A 47 4.94 -15.02 3.52
N ILE A 48 5.66 -15.70 4.42
CA ILE A 48 7.09 -15.54 4.65
C ILE A 48 7.78 -16.80 4.14
N TYR A 49 8.80 -16.63 3.32
CA TYR A 49 9.42 -17.72 2.56
C TYR A 49 10.92 -17.78 2.78
N ASN A 50 11.50 -18.93 2.39
CA ASN A 50 12.94 -19.18 2.41
C ASN A 50 13.57 -19.21 3.80
N TYR A 51 12.80 -19.65 4.81
CA TYR A 51 13.33 -20.03 6.12
C TYR A 51 13.97 -21.42 6.06
N VAL A 52 15.18 -21.54 6.59
CA VAL A 52 15.95 -22.79 6.63
C VAL A 52 16.24 -23.17 8.10
N ASN A 53 15.39 -24.01 8.68
CA ASN A 53 15.45 -24.36 10.11
C ASN A 53 16.83 -24.89 10.54
N GLN A 54 17.50 -25.67 9.71
CA GLN A 54 18.82 -26.26 10.01
C GLN A 54 19.96 -25.21 10.16
N LYS A 55 19.70 -23.95 9.73
CA LYS A 55 20.66 -22.84 9.86
C LYS A 55 20.36 -21.91 11.03
N ASP A 56 19.30 -22.17 11.79
CA ASP A 56 18.81 -21.29 12.86
C ASP A 56 19.09 -21.89 14.25
N ASP A 57 20.36 -22.12 14.54
CA ASP A 57 20.79 -22.77 15.78
C ASP A 57 20.31 -22.06 17.06
N ALA A 58 20.20 -20.73 17.01
CA ALA A 58 19.74 -19.91 18.13
C ALA A 58 18.26 -19.49 18.02
N GLY A 59 17.55 -19.86 16.95
CA GLY A 59 16.14 -19.49 16.73
C GLY A 59 15.91 -18.01 16.41
N LEU A 60 16.96 -17.21 16.20
CA LEU A 60 16.84 -15.76 16.02
C LEU A 60 16.08 -15.36 14.74
N THR A 61 16.25 -16.12 13.68
CA THR A 61 15.51 -15.84 12.43
C THR A 61 14.03 -16.22 12.58
N ALA A 62 13.73 -17.28 13.30
CA ALA A 62 12.35 -17.65 13.64
C ALA A 62 11.69 -16.60 14.53
N GLU A 63 12.39 -16.07 15.53
CA GLU A 63 11.90 -14.99 16.38
C GLU A 63 11.62 -13.72 15.57
N LEU A 64 12.51 -13.35 14.65
CA LEU A 64 12.29 -12.23 13.74
C LEU A 64 11.06 -12.44 12.87
N ALA A 65 10.88 -13.62 12.29
CA ALA A 65 9.69 -13.96 11.52
C ALA A 65 8.40 -13.87 12.36
N ALA A 66 8.46 -14.32 13.62
CA ALA A 66 7.34 -14.18 14.55
C ALA A 66 7.02 -12.71 14.86
N GLN A 67 8.04 -11.86 15.06
CA GLN A 67 7.85 -10.41 15.22
C GLN A 67 7.24 -9.78 13.98
N MET A 68 7.69 -10.13 12.78
CA MET A 68 7.12 -9.66 11.52
C MET A 68 5.62 -10.00 11.40
N ILE A 69 5.25 -11.24 11.77
CA ILE A 69 3.84 -11.67 11.80
C ILE A 69 3.05 -10.89 12.86
N TRP A 70 3.61 -10.66 14.03
CA TRP A 70 2.99 -9.85 15.08
C TRP A 70 2.68 -8.43 14.59
N TYR A 71 3.66 -7.75 14.00
CA TYR A 71 3.47 -6.39 13.44
C TYR A 71 2.38 -6.35 12.37
N PHE A 72 2.34 -7.39 11.52
CA PHE A 72 1.29 -7.53 10.52
C PHE A 72 -0.11 -7.66 11.14
N ILE A 73 -0.25 -8.54 12.14
CA ILE A 73 -1.52 -8.79 12.83
C ILE A 73 -1.99 -7.54 13.57
N GLU A 74 -1.09 -6.88 14.30
CA GLU A 74 -1.41 -5.63 15.01
C GLU A 74 -1.96 -4.57 14.04
N ALA A 75 -1.29 -4.38 12.91
CA ALA A 75 -1.72 -3.43 11.89
C ALA A 75 -3.03 -3.85 11.20
N PHE A 76 -3.25 -5.14 11.01
CA PHE A 76 -4.49 -5.67 10.45
C PHE A 76 -5.71 -5.26 11.29
N PHE A 77 -5.62 -5.36 12.61
CA PHE A 77 -6.70 -4.95 13.52
C PHE A 77 -6.86 -3.43 13.61
N LYS A 78 -5.86 -2.64 13.19
CA LYS A 78 -5.95 -1.17 13.11
C LYS A 78 -6.56 -0.65 11.81
N ARG A 79 -6.97 -1.53 10.89
CA ARG A 79 -7.65 -1.13 9.63
C ARG A 79 -8.90 -0.33 9.92
N LYS A 80 -9.11 0.72 9.17
CA LYS A 80 -10.27 1.61 9.34
C LYS A 80 -11.50 1.16 8.54
N ASN A 81 -11.33 0.17 7.63
CA ASN A 81 -12.36 -0.32 6.70
C ASN A 81 -13.05 0.80 5.94
N GLU A 82 -12.25 1.69 5.36
CA GLU A 82 -12.70 2.93 4.74
C GLU A 82 -12.31 3.03 3.27
N MET A 83 -12.66 2.01 2.50
CA MET A 83 -12.46 2.07 1.04
C MET A 83 -13.65 2.79 0.40
N PRO A 84 -13.43 3.92 -0.33
CA PRO A 84 -14.51 4.68 -0.97
C PRO A 84 -15.32 3.87 -1.98
N GLN A 85 -14.74 2.79 -2.50
CA GLN A 85 -15.41 1.87 -3.44
C GLN A 85 -16.60 1.14 -2.82
N TYR A 86 -16.55 0.86 -1.51
CA TYR A 86 -17.58 0.07 -0.83
C TYR A 86 -18.56 0.93 -0.03
N ASN A 87 -18.13 2.11 0.41
CA ASN A 87 -18.97 3.00 1.19
C ASN A 87 -18.59 4.45 0.90
N LYS A 88 -19.46 5.18 0.20
CA LYS A 88 -19.26 6.61 -0.06
C LYS A 88 -19.62 7.51 1.12
N ASN A 89 -20.32 6.98 2.13
CA ASN A 89 -20.65 7.73 3.34
C ASN A 89 -19.40 7.88 4.22
N GLY A 90 -19.11 9.09 4.65
CA GLY A 90 -17.92 9.39 5.49
C GLY A 90 -16.72 9.90 4.70
N PHE A 91 -16.95 10.32 3.44
CA PHE A 91 -15.94 11.01 2.64
C PHE A 91 -16.42 12.41 2.26
N LEU A 92 -15.51 13.36 2.36
CA LEU A 92 -15.67 14.69 1.79
C LEU A 92 -15.20 14.64 0.34
N LYS A 93 -16.06 15.08 -0.58
CA LYS A 93 -15.75 15.16 -2.01
C LYS A 93 -15.28 16.57 -2.35
N TYR A 94 -14.13 16.66 -3.00
CA TYR A 94 -13.57 17.89 -3.54
C TYR A 94 -13.47 17.74 -5.05
N THR A 95 -13.98 18.72 -5.79
CA THR A 95 -13.87 18.78 -7.25
C THR A 95 -12.98 19.95 -7.63
N VAL A 96 -11.90 19.67 -8.35
CA VAL A 96 -10.92 20.69 -8.80
C VAL A 96 -10.92 20.72 -10.31
N PRO A 97 -11.40 21.81 -10.95
CA PRO A 97 -11.32 21.96 -12.38
C PRO A 97 -9.87 22.26 -12.79
N LEU A 98 -9.36 21.53 -13.76
CA LEU A 98 -8.05 21.81 -14.38
C LEU A 98 -8.28 22.60 -15.68
N HIS A 99 -7.93 23.89 -15.66
CA HIS A 99 -8.11 24.77 -16.81
C HIS A 99 -7.24 24.38 -18.02
N SER A 100 -6.14 23.67 -17.79
CA SER A 100 -5.20 23.24 -18.83
C SER A 100 -5.69 22.07 -19.69
N THR A 101 -6.60 21.23 -19.20
CA THR A 101 -6.96 19.96 -19.85
C THR A 101 -8.46 19.71 -19.97
N ASN A 102 -9.30 20.64 -19.55
CA ASN A 102 -10.77 20.50 -19.52
C ASN A 102 -11.25 19.27 -18.70
N HIS A 103 -10.43 18.75 -17.77
CA HIS A 103 -10.77 17.65 -16.88
C HIS A 103 -11.10 18.17 -15.48
N GLU A 104 -12.09 17.58 -14.85
CA GLU A 104 -12.38 17.75 -13.44
C GLU A 104 -11.73 16.61 -12.64
N LEU A 105 -10.87 16.97 -11.68
CA LEU A 105 -10.26 16.04 -10.78
C LEU A 105 -11.11 15.91 -9.51
N ILE A 106 -11.52 14.69 -9.20
CA ILE A 106 -12.32 14.41 -8.03
C ILE A 106 -11.43 13.77 -6.96
N PHE A 107 -11.41 14.41 -5.79
CA PHE A 107 -10.72 13.92 -4.60
C PHE A 107 -11.72 13.56 -3.52
N LEU A 108 -11.43 12.48 -2.80
CA LEU A 108 -12.21 11.99 -1.67
C LEU A 108 -11.31 11.99 -0.43
N LYS A 109 -11.72 12.67 0.62
CA LYS A 109 -11.03 12.69 1.90
C LYS A 109 -11.87 11.96 2.95
N SER A 110 -11.27 10.96 3.64
CA SER A 110 -11.93 10.30 4.76
C SER A 110 -12.11 11.26 5.94
N THR A 111 -13.30 11.24 6.55
CA THR A 111 -13.57 11.94 7.80
C THR A 111 -13.04 11.21 9.03
N LYS A 112 -12.60 9.93 8.88
CA LYS A 112 -12.14 9.09 9.99
C LYS A 112 -10.61 9.07 10.14
N SER A 113 -9.88 9.12 9.02
CA SER A 113 -8.43 8.92 9.02
C SER A 113 -7.65 10.00 8.29
N ASP A 114 -8.35 11.01 7.72
CA ASP A 114 -7.77 12.03 6.86
C ASP A 114 -7.03 11.50 5.62
N ARG A 115 -7.20 10.22 5.28
CA ARG A 115 -6.66 9.63 4.05
C ARG A 115 -7.35 10.20 2.83
N TRP A 116 -6.60 10.28 1.73
CA TRP A 116 -7.05 10.84 0.47
C TRP A 116 -7.07 9.80 -0.64
N TRP A 117 -8.05 9.91 -1.51
CA TRP A 117 -8.16 9.16 -2.77
C TRP A 117 -8.53 10.12 -3.88
N MET A 118 -8.23 9.73 -5.12
CA MET A 118 -8.67 10.42 -6.31
C MET A 118 -9.47 9.47 -7.20
N GLU A 119 -10.49 10.00 -7.85
CA GLU A 119 -11.30 9.29 -8.84
C GLU A 119 -10.68 9.47 -10.22
N ILE A 120 -10.53 8.37 -10.96
CA ILE A 120 -10.06 8.38 -12.34
C ILE A 120 -11.26 8.07 -13.24
N PRO A 121 -11.55 8.86 -14.26
CA PRO A 121 -12.60 8.54 -15.21
C PRO A 121 -12.28 7.23 -15.92
N ILE A 122 -13.30 6.42 -16.17
CA ILE A 122 -13.19 5.16 -16.91
C ILE A 122 -14.01 5.29 -18.16
N ALA A 123 -13.48 4.86 -19.31
CA ALA A 123 -14.26 4.76 -20.53
C ALA A 123 -15.39 3.73 -20.35
N ASP A 124 -16.60 4.07 -20.83
CA ASP A 124 -17.84 3.33 -20.55
C ASP A 124 -17.83 1.83 -20.89
N ASN A 125 -16.86 1.37 -21.68
CA ASN A 125 -16.78 0.00 -22.16
C ASN A 125 -15.97 -0.96 -21.26
N TYR A 126 -15.38 -0.51 -20.13
CA TYR A 126 -14.48 -1.31 -19.32
C TYR A 126 -15.01 -1.62 -17.92
N THR A 127 -16.09 -2.39 -17.82
CA THR A 127 -16.68 -2.84 -16.54
C THR A 127 -15.71 -3.58 -15.63
N LYS A 128 -14.68 -4.26 -16.19
CA LYS A 128 -13.67 -4.99 -15.43
C LYS A 128 -12.71 -4.08 -14.65
N LEU A 129 -12.56 -2.82 -15.05
CA LEU A 129 -11.64 -1.88 -14.43
C LEU A 129 -12.29 -0.96 -13.38
N GLN A 130 -13.61 -1.05 -13.19
CA GLN A 130 -14.37 -0.22 -12.24
C GLN A 130 -13.83 -0.26 -10.81
N ARG A 131 -13.24 -1.39 -10.37
CA ARG A 131 -12.63 -1.50 -9.05
C ARG A 131 -11.28 -0.78 -8.90
N HIS A 132 -10.72 -0.26 -9.98
CA HIS A 132 -9.42 0.42 -10.00
C HIS A 132 -9.53 1.93 -10.21
N HIS A 133 -10.75 2.46 -10.40
CA HIS A 133 -10.97 3.88 -10.68
C HIS A 133 -10.70 4.80 -9.47
N ILE A 134 -10.69 4.25 -8.25
CA ILE A 134 -10.34 5.01 -7.05
C ILE A 134 -8.91 4.64 -6.62
N VAL A 135 -8.04 5.63 -6.65
CA VAL A 135 -6.60 5.49 -6.40
C VAL A 135 -6.24 6.26 -5.13
N PRO A 136 -5.53 5.63 -4.16
CA PRO A 136 -5.03 6.36 -3.00
C PRO A 136 -4.05 7.46 -3.43
N CYS A 137 -4.16 8.63 -2.82
CA CYS A 137 -3.29 9.78 -3.09
C CYS A 137 -2.86 10.47 -1.78
N SER A 138 -2.02 11.47 -1.90
CA SER A 138 -1.60 12.33 -0.80
C SER A 138 -2.38 13.65 -0.82
N HIS A 139 -2.37 14.37 0.29
CA HIS A 139 -2.88 15.76 0.32
C HIS A 139 -2.10 16.67 -0.64
N ASN A 140 -0.81 16.37 -0.87
CA ASN A 140 0.01 17.13 -1.82
C ASN A 140 -0.50 16.99 -3.26
N ASP A 141 -1.01 15.82 -3.66
CA ASP A 141 -1.62 15.64 -4.99
C ASP A 141 -2.84 16.56 -5.17
N TYR A 142 -3.63 16.76 -4.09
CA TYR A 142 -4.74 17.70 -4.09
C TYR A 142 -4.26 19.17 -4.21
N LEU A 143 -3.21 19.56 -3.47
CA LEU A 143 -2.64 20.90 -3.55
C LEU A 143 -2.05 21.20 -4.94
N MET A 144 -1.38 20.23 -5.58
CA MET A 144 -0.92 20.37 -6.96
C MET A 144 -2.08 20.63 -7.91
N ALA A 145 -3.18 19.89 -7.79
CA ALA A 145 -4.37 20.13 -8.60
C ALA A 145 -4.96 21.52 -8.37
N CYS A 146 -5.03 22.00 -7.13
CA CYS A 146 -5.47 23.36 -6.80
C CYS A 146 -4.57 24.44 -7.43
N SER A 147 -3.29 24.13 -7.62
CA SER A 147 -2.32 25.01 -8.33
C SER A 147 -2.39 24.87 -9.86
N ASN A 148 -3.43 24.21 -10.39
CA ASN A 148 -3.62 23.94 -11.81
C ASN A 148 -2.51 23.04 -12.43
N GLU A 149 -1.90 22.19 -11.60
CA GLU A 149 -0.90 21.20 -12.01
C GLU A 149 -1.51 19.80 -11.96
N MET A 150 -1.27 18.98 -13.00
CA MET A 150 -1.75 17.61 -13.06
C MET A 150 -0.92 16.71 -12.13
N PRO A 151 -1.50 16.05 -11.10
CA PRO A 151 -0.76 15.10 -10.28
C PRO A 151 -0.25 13.93 -11.11
N VAL A 152 1.05 13.63 -11.02
CA VAL A 152 1.69 12.56 -11.79
C VAL A 152 1.00 11.22 -11.57
N ARG A 153 0.57 10.93 -10.34
CA ARG A 153 -0.14 9.71 -9.97
C ARG A 153 -1.50 9.58 -10.67
N TRP A 154 -2.22 10.68 -10.82
CA TRP A 154 -3.48 10.70 -11.56
C TRP A 154 -3.24 10.37 -13.02
N TRP A 155 -2.27 11.04 -13.65
CA TRP A 155 -1.93 10.82 -15.05
C TRP A 155 -1.50 9.38 -15.35
N GLN A 156 -0.64 8.81 -14.49
CA GLN A 156 -0.22 7.41 -14.61
C GLN A 156 -1.39 6.41 -14.47
N ALA A 157 -2.35 6.70 -13.59
CA ALA A 157 -3.52 5.87 -13.42
C ALA A 157 -4.49 6.02 -14.62
N TYR A 158 -4.67 7.25 -15.12
CA TYR A 158 -5.48 7.54 -16.30
C TYR A 158 -4.98 6.79 -17.53
N GLN A 159 -3.67 6.85 -17.82
CA GLN A 159 -3.07 6.13 -18.94
C GLN A 159 -3.24 4.59 -18.88
N LYS A 160 -3.47 4.04 -17.71
CA LYS A 160 -3.70 2.59 -17.52
C LYS A 160 -5.16 2.19 -17.64
N LEU A 161 -6.09 3.13 -17.46
CA LEU A 161 -7.53 2.87 -17.37
C LEU A 161 -8.29 3.36 -18.59
N CYS A 162 -7.73 4.27 -19.35
CA CYS A 162 -8.21 4.81 -20.62
C CYS A 162 -7.25 4.50 -21.75
#